data_57fbefef09d736e286f2f12c6d8df032
#
_entry.id   57fbefef09d736e286f2f12c6d8df032
#
_cell.length_a   1.000
_cell.length_b   1.000
_cell.length_c   1.000
_cell.angle_alpha   90.00
_cell.angle_beta   90.00
_cell.angle_gamma   90.00
#
_symmetry.space_group_name_H-M   'P 1'
#
loop_
_entity.id
_entity.type
_entity.pdbx_description
1 polymer ?
#
loop_
_entity_poly.entity_id
_entity_poly.type
_entity_poly.pdbx_seq_one_letter_code
_entity_poly.pdbx_strand_id
1 'polypeptide(L)'
;FHFTFDLSYFGFIASDTMYRPNWVLFQKFIAGTFIFVAGISLHLCHGSGIRWAFIKKRLLLVGGAALVISVTTIFAFGDFWIKFGILHCILTCSIMCLVFVDRSFGVILSITIVLGIAVFFVRTPIDLPVGFQWLIETRVQHYSVDYSPVVPWIFVFSCGILFSKFNLILNFSAPSFVEQMRDIILVRSLAYIGQRSLAIYLIHQPLMFLSFHAYLYLT
;
A
#
# COMPACT_ATOMS: atom_id res chain seq x y z
N PHE A 1 11.07 8.24 -3.70
CA PHE A 1 10.99 7.24 -4.76
C PHE A 1 10.43 7.85 -6.04
N HIS A 2 9.21 8.38 -6.06
CA HIS A 2 8.54 8.91 -7.26
C HIS A 2 9.31 10.05 -7.94
N PHE A 3 9.88 10.96 -7.18
CA PHE A 3 10.74 12.02 -7.74
C PHE A 3 11.93 11.46 -8.54
N THR A 4 12.60 10.42 -8.03
CA THR A 4 13.70 9.76 -8.74
C THR A 4 13.19 8.98 -9.97
N PHE A 5 12.00 8.40 -9.88
CA PHE A 5 11.35 7.78 -11.03
C PHE A 5 11.12 8.81 -12.15
N ASP A 6 10.59 9.99 -11.82
CA ASP A 6 10.35 11.05 -12.79
C ASP A 6 11.67 11.55 -13.40
N LEU A 7 12.72 11.74 -12.59
CA LEU A 7 14.04 12.08 -13.10
C LEU A 7 14.57 11.05 -14.13
N SER A 8 14.33 9.77 -13.88
CA SER A 8 14.69 8.69 -14.81
C SER A 8 13.80 8.69 -16.06
N TYR A 9 12.49 8.90 -15.89
CA TYR A 9 11.52 8.93 -16.98
C TYR A 9 11.81 10.10 -17.95
N PHE A 10 12.12 11.28 -17.42
CA PHE A 10 12.46 12.47 -18.23
C PHE A 10 13.93 12.52 -18.68
N GLY A 11 14.74 11.50 -18.42
CA GLY A 11 16.10 11.38 -18.91
C GLY A 11 17.17 12.19 -18.16
N PHE A 12 16.85 12.75 -16.98
CA PHE A 12 17.83 13.47 -16.16
C PHE A 12 18.84 12.55 -15.47
N ILE A 13 18.49 11.28 -15.27
CA ILE A 13 19.35 10.23 -14.70
C ILE A 13 19.23 8.95 -15.52
N ALA A 14 20.16 8.02 -15.32
CA ALA A 14 20.19 6.75 -16.05
C ALA A 14 18.89 5.96 -15.87
N SER A 15 18.35 5.43 -16.97
CA SER A 15 17.06 4.70 -17.01
C SER A 15 17.06 3.40 -16.19
N ASP A 16 18.25 2.81 -15.92
CA ASP A 16 18.43 1.62 -15.10
C ASP A 16 18.38 1.91 -13.58
N THR A 17 18.42 3.18 -13.17
CA THR A 17 18.52 3.57 -11.74
C THR A 17 17.43 2.92 -10.89
N MET A 18 16.19 2.88 -11.38
CA MET A 18 15.05 2.34 -10.64
C MET A 18 15.08 0.81 -10.49
N TYR A 19 15.82 0.13 -11.35
CA TYR A 19 15.97 -1.33 -11.33
C TYR A 19 17.13 -1.79 -10.45
N ARG A 20 17.94 -0.89 -9.91
CA ARG A 20 19.03 -1.22 -9.00
C ARG A 20 18.49 -1.80 -7.70
N PRO A 21 19.14 -2.83 -7.12
CA PRO A 21 18.64 -3.56 -5.94
C PRO A 21 18.25 -2.65 -4.77
N ASN A 22 19.01 -1.59 -4.52
CA ASN A 22 18.76 -0.63 -3.43
C ASN A 22 17.44 0.14 -3.64
N TRP A 23 17.13 0.55 -4.87
CA TRP A 23 15.90 1.24 -5.20
C TRP A 23 14.69 0.31 -5.16
N VAL A 24 14.84 -0.91 -5.65
CA VAL A 24 13.80 -1.94 -5.56
C VAL A 24 13.49 -2.28 -4.09
N LEU A 25 14.52 -2.42 -3.25
CA LEU A 25 14.34 -2.65 -1.82
C LEU A 25 13.65 -1.47 -1.15
N PHE A 26 14.05 -0.25 -1.47
CA PHE A 26 13.44 0.98 -0.94
C PHE A 26 11.96 1.10 -1.32
N GLN A 27 11.61 0.81 -2.58
CA GLN A 27 10.22 0.75 -3.04
C GLN A 27 9.40 -0.27 -2.23
N LYS A 28 9.92 -1.50 -2.09
CA LYS A 28 9.26 -2.56 -1.33
C LYS A 28 9.10 -2.20 0.14
N PHE A 29 10.08 -1.52 0.74
CA PHE A 29 10.00 -1.03 2.11
C PHE A 29 8.88 0.00 2.28
N ILE A 30 8.79 0.98 1.39
CA ILE A 30 7.73 2.00 1.41
C ILE A 30 6.37 1.31 1.25
N ALA A 31 6.19 0.48 0.22
CA ALA A 31 4.94 -0.24 -0.03
C ALA A 31 4.54 -1.13 1.16
N GLY A 32 5.50 -1.87 1.72
CA GLY A 32 5.29 -2.73 2.88
C GLY A 32 4.83 -1.94 4.11
N THR A 33 5.43 -0.78 4.35
CA THR A 33 5.03 0.10 5.47
C THR A 33 3.59 0.58 5.31
N PHE A 34 3.19 1.03 4.11
CA PHE A 34 1.82 1.43 3.82
C PHE A 34 0.82 0.30 4.03
N ILE A 35 1.13 -0.88 3.53
CA ILE A 35 0.28 -2.07 3.63
C ILE A 35 0.17 -2.53 5.09
N PHE A 36 1.28 -2.55 5.84
CA PHE A 36 1.30 -2.88 7.26
C PHE A 36 0.44 -1.93 8.10
N VAL A 37 0.60 -0.61 7.91
CA VAL A 37 -0.21 0.41 8.60
C VAL A 37 -1.69 0.31 8.20
N ALA A 38 -1.99 -0.05 6.95
CA ALA A 38 -3.36 -0.29 6.50
C ALA A 38 -4.00 -1.49 7.23
N GLY A 39 -3.23 -2.53 7.56
CA GLY A 39 -3.65 -3.65 8.39
C GLY A 39 -3.94 -3.24 9.84
N ILE A 40 -3.04 -2.43 10.45
CA ILE A 40 -3.26 -1.84 11.78
C ILE A 40 -4.57 -1.05 11.79
N SER A 41 -4.75 -0.16 10.81
CA SER A 41 -5.94 0.68 10.68
C SER A 41 -7.23 -0.14 10.55
N LEU A 42 -7.21 -1.26 9.79
CA LEU A 42 -8.35 -2.14 9.67
C LEU A 42 -8.73 -2.75 11.03
N HIS A 43 -7.76 -3.26 11.78
CA HIS A 43 -8.01 -3.84 13.10
C HIS A 43 -8.51 -2.81 14.11
N LEU A 44 -7.94 -1.61 14.16
CA LEU A 44 -8.40 -0.54 15.06
C LEU A 44 -9.86 -0.15 14.79
N CYS A 45 -10.30 -0.24 13.52
CA CYS A 45 -11.67 0.07 13.16
C CYS A 45 -12.65 -1.10 13.40
N HIS A 46 -12.21 -2.36 13.29
CA HIS A 46 -13.09 -3.53 13.17
C HIS A 46 -12.77 -4.66 14.15
N GLY A 47 -11.69 -4.58 14.93
CA GLY A 47 -11.24 -5.64 15.83
C GLY A 47 -12.20 -6.00 16.98
N SER A 48 -13.15 -5.11 17.30
CA SER A 48 -14.26 -5.37 18.25
C SER A 48 -15.58 -5.69 17.58
N GLY A 49 -15.59 -5.92 16.26
CA GLY A 49 -16.77 -6.19 15.45
C GLY A 49 -16.81 -5.36 14.17
N ILE A 50 -17.42 -5.91 13.14
CA ILE A 50 -17.44 -5.31 11.80
C ILE A 50 -18.39 -4.11 11.77
N ARG A 51 -17.82 -2.92 11.49
CA ARG A 51 -18.57 -1.67 11.35
C ARG A 51 -18.82 -1.37 9.88
N TRP A 52 -19.94 -1.81 9.34
CA TRP A 52 -20.28 -1.72 7.91
C TRP A 52 -20.21 -0.30 7.31
N ALA A 53 -20.58 0.71 8.08
CA ALA A 53 -20.50 2.11 7.62
C ALA A 53 -19.05 2.54 7.31
N PHE A 54 -18.09 2.13 8.16
CA PHE A 54 -16.67 2.40 7.94
C PHE A 54 -16.09 1.63 6.76
N ILE A 55 -16.53 0.37 6.57
CA ILE A 55 -16.13 -0.44 5.42
C ILE A 55 -16.62 0.21 4.14
N LYS A 56 -17.90 0.58 4.04
CA LYS A 56 -18.45 1.26 2.86
C LYS A 56 -17.66 2.53 2.54
N LYS A 57 -17.36 3.35 3.56
CA LYS A 57 -16.55 4.55 3.38
C LYS A 57 -15.14 4.23 2.86
N ARG A 58 -14.48 3.20 3.43
CA ARG A 58 -13.14 2.76 3.00
C ARG A 58 -13.17 2.26 1.55
N LEU A 59 -14.16 1.41 1.20
CA LEU A 59 -14.33 0.90 -0.16
C LEU A 59 -14.52 2.04 -1.17
N LEU A 60 -15.35 3.02 -0.84
CA LEU A 60 -15.58 4.18 -1.69
C LEU A 60 -14.34 5.07 -1.84
N LEU A 61 -13.64 5.36 -0.75
CA LEU A 61 -12.49 6.26 -0.79
C LEU A 61 -11.27 5.59 -1.44
N VAL A 62 -10.88 4.40 -0.97
CA VAL A 62 -9.71 3.69 -1.48
C VAL A 62 -9.98 3.10 -2.86
N GLY A 63 -11.18 2.53 -3.07
CA GLY A 63 -11.60 2.00 -4.37
C GLY A 63 -11.77 3.08 -5.42
N GLY A 64 -12.39 4.21 -5.05
CA GLY A 64 -12.49 5.39 -5.93
C GLY A 64 -11.12 5.94 -6.31
N ALA A 65 -10.20 6.04 -5.32
CA ALA A 65 -8.83 6.46 -5.58
C ALA A 65 -8.08 5.48 -6.51
N ALA A 66 -8.23 4.18 -6.30
CA ALA A 66 -7.66 3.15 -7.16
C ALA A 66 -8.17 3.27 -8.61
N LEU A 67 -9.47 3.47 -8.77
CA LEU A 67 -10.11 3.67 -10.08
C LEU A 67 -9.58 4.94 -10.76
N VAL A 68 -9.48 6.06 -10.04
CA VAL A 68 -8.94 7.32 -10.58
C VAL A 68 -7.51 7.13 -11.08
N ILE A 69 -6.64 6.44 -10.31
CA ILE A 69 -5.27 6.17 -10.75
C ILE A 69 -5.27 5.29 -12.00
N SER A 70 -6.07 4.22 -12.05
CA SER A 70 -6.13 3.36 -13.23
C SER A 70 -6.58 4.14 -14.47
N VAL A 71 -7.63 4.95 -14.36
CA VAL A 71 -8.14 5.75 -15.48
C VAL A 71 -7.11 6.80 -15.92
N THR A 72 -6.51 7.54 -14.98
CA THR A 72 -5.52 8.57 -15.33
C THR A 72 -4.27 7.98 -15.97
N THR A 73 -3.82 6.81 -15.50
CA THR A 73 -2.63 6.16 -16.06
C THR A 73 -2.87 5.52 -17.42
N ILE A 74 -4.10 5.19 -17.82
CA ILE A 74 -4.42 4.81 -19.21
C ILE A 74 -4.04 5.94 -20.17
N PHE A 75 -4.39 7.18 -19.84
CA PHE A 75 -4.07 8.33 -20.67
C PHE A 75 -2.59 8.74 -20.63
N ALA A 76 -1.92 8.54 -19.47
CA ALA A 76 -0.53 8.94 -19.28
C ALA A 76 0.47 7.92 -19.84
N PHE A 77 0.21 6.62 -19.72
CA PHE A 77 1.17 5.55 -19.98
C PHE A 77 0.68 4.51 -21.03
N GLY A 78 -0.52 4.67 -21.61
CA GLY A 78 -1.06 3.75 -22.62
C GLY A 78 -1.10 2.30 -22.11
N ASP A 79 -0.44 1.38 -22.81
CA ASP A 79 -0.43 -0.06 -22.48
C ASP A 79 0.20 -0.40 -21.13
N PHE A 80 1.02 0.50 -20.56
CA PHE A 80 1.69 0.36 -19.27
C PHE A 80 0.87 0.87 -18.07
N TRP A 81 -0.41 1.18 -18.27
CA TRP A 81 -1.29 1.70 -17.22
C TRP A 81 -1.37 0.79 -15.99
N ILE A 82 -1.74 1.35 -14.86
CA ILE A 82 -1.83 0.64 -13.58
C ILE A 82 -3.09 -0.22 -13.54
N LYS A 83 -2.91 -1.51 -13.82
CA LYS A 83 -3.98 -2.53 -13.80
C LYS A 83 -4.31 -2.96 -12.39
N PHE A 84 -3.28 -3.15 -11.54
CA PHE A 84 -3.43 -3.57 -10.15
C PHE A 84 -2.26 -3.03 -9.32
N GLY A 85 -2.38 -1.78 -8.85
CA GLY A 85 -1.38 -1.12 -8.02
C GLY A 85 -1.63 -1.27 -6.52
N ILE A 86 -0.83 -0.57 -5.71
CA ILE A 86 -0.84 -0.67 -4.24
C ILE A 86 -2.23 -0.37 -3.62
N LEU A 87 -3.00 0.56 -4.15
CA LEU A 87 -4.36 0.86 -3.63
C LEU A 87 -5.34 -0.30 -3.89
N HIS A 88 -5.24 -0.96 -5.05
CA HIS A 88 -6.02 -2.16 -5.36
C HIS A 88 -5.65 -3.28 -4.38
N CYS A 89 -4.36 -3.48 -4.14
CA CYS A 89 -3.86 -4.46 -3.19
C CYS A 89 -4.38 -4.19 -1.76
N ILE A 90 -4.27 -2.96 -1.26
CA ILE A 90 -4.77 -2.57 0.07
C ILE A 90 -6.28 -2.79 0.18
N LEU A 91 -7.05 -2.45 -0.86
CA LEU A 91 -8.50 -2.66 -0.90
C LEU A 91 -8.84 -4.14 -0.82
N THR A 92 -8.22 -4.94 -1.67
CA THR A 92 -8.43 -6.39 -1.74
C THR A 92 -8.03 -7.09 -0.44
N CYS A 93 -6.84 -6.77 0.09
CA CYS A 93 -6.41 -7.29 1.40
C CYS A 93 -7.36 -6.87 2.53
N SER A 94 -7.90 -5.63 2.48
CA SER A 94 -8.88 -5.17 3.46
C SER A 94 -10.14 -6.02 3.42
N ILE A 95 -10.68 -6.32 2.24
CA ILE A 95 -11.88 -7.15 2.07
C ILE A 95 -11.62 -8.59 2.53
N MET A 96 -10.52 -9.18 2.10
CA MET A 96 -10.16 -10.57 2.46
C MET A 96 -9.93 -10.72 3.96
N CYS A 97 -9.25 -9.78 4.60
CA CYS A 97 -8.94 -9.85 6.02
C CYS A 97 -10.14 -9.54 6.94
N LEU A 98 -11.27 -9.01 6.43
CA LEU A 98 -12.50 -8.86 7.20
C LEU A 98 -13.02 -10.18 7.76
N VAL A 99 -12.74 -11.30 7.11
CA VAL A 99 -13.17 -12.64 7.54
C VAL A 99 -12.62 -13.01 8.92
N PHE A 100 -11.46 -12.46 9.30
CA PHE A 100 -10.78 -12.84 10.54
C PHE A 100 -10.31 -11.68 11.41
N VAL A 101 -10.55 -10.43 11.03
CA VAL A 101 -10.02 -9.24 11.73
C VAL A 101 -10.54 -9.13 13.18
N ASP A 102 -11.73 -9.61 13.46
CA ASP A 102 -12.38 -9.60 14.78
C ASP A 102 -12.13 -10.88 15.60
N ARG A 103 -11.46 -11.87 15.02
CA ARG A 103 -11.21 -13.16 15.67
C ARG A 103 -10.20 -13.05 16.81
N SER A 104 -10.10 -14.14 17.61
CA SER A 104 -9.14 -14.22 18.71
C SER A 104 -7.70 -14.10 18.21
N PHE A 105 -6.79 -13.68 19.09
CA PHE A 105 -5.37 -13.55 18.76
C PHE A 105 -4.76 -14.82 18.17
N GLY A 106 -5.09 -15.99 18.77
CA GLY A 106 -4.59 -17.28 18.27
C GLY A 106 -5.03 -17.59 16.83
N VAL A 107 -6.28 -17.27 16.48
CA VAL A 107 -6.80 -17.46 15.10
C VAL A 107 -6.07 -16.54 14.13
N ILE A 108 -5.92 -15.25 14.46
CA ILE A 108 -5.22 -14.29 13.61
C ILE A 108 -3.74 -14.72 13.43
N LEU A 109 -3.08 -15.13 14.52
CA LEU A 109 -1.70 -15.65 14.48
C LEU A 109 -1.58 -16.86 13.56
N SER A 110 -2.45 -17.87 13.72
CA SER A 110 -2.43 -19.08 12.90
C SER A 110 -2.61 -18.76 11.41
N ILE A 111 -3.58 -17.89 11.07
CA ILE A 111 -3.81 -17.46 9.68
C ILE A 111 -2.57 -16.71 9.15
N THR A 112 -1.99 -15.80 9.95
CA THR A 112 -0.79 -15.05 9.54
C THR A 112 0.40 -16.00 9.29
N ILE A 113 0.60 -17.02 10.13
CA ILE A 113 1.64 -18.03 9.93
C ILE A 113 1.38 -18.81 8.62
N VAL A 114 0.15 -19.26 8.39
CA VAL A 114 -0.21 -19.98 7.15
C VAL A 114 0.05 -19.11 5.92
N LEU A 115 -0.33 -17.84 5.96
CA LEU A 115 -0.02 -16.89 4.87
C LEU A 115 1.49 -16.72 4.67
N GLY A 116 2.28 -16.62 5.74
CA GLY A 116 3.74 -16.53 5.65
C GLY A 116 4.37 -17.78 5.03
N ILE A 117 3.88 -18.95 5.41
CA ILE A 117 4.31 -20.23 4.82
C ILE A 117 3.93 -20.26 3.33
N ALA A 118 2.69 -19.89 2.98
CA ALA A 118 2.25 -19.84 1.59
C ALA A 118 3.14 -18.90 0.74
N VAL A 119 3.45 -17.71 1.25
CA VAL A 119 4.38 -16.75 0.59
C VAL A 119 5.77 -17.36 0.40
N PHE A 120 6.26 -18.13 1.39
CA PHE A 120 7.57 -18.79 1.28
C PHE A 120 7.61 -19.84 0.17
N PHE A 121 6.53 -20.60 -0.01
CA PHE A 121 6.45 -21.63 -1.06
C PHE A 121 6.13 -21.05 -2.45
N VAL A 122 5.39 -19.92 -2.53
CA VAL A 122 5.07 -19.24 -3.81
C VAL A 122 6.22 -18.30 -4.21
N ARG A 123 7.41 -18.86 -4.43
CA ARG A 123 8.60 -18.08 -4.87
C ARG A 123 8.80 -18.06 -6.38
N THR A 124 8.12 -18.93 -7.10
CA THR A 124 8.24 -19.03 -8.57
C THR A 124 7.07 -18.30 -9.22
N PRO A 125 7.33 -17.51 -10.29
CA PRO A 125 6.26 -16.93 -11.08
C PRO A 125 5.36 -18.05 -11.60
N ILE A 126 4.07 -17.99 -11.25
CA ILE A 126 3.05 -18.94 -11.69
C ILE A 126 2.27 -18.27 -12.81
N ASP A 127 2.11 -18.98 -13.94
CA ASP A 127 1.28 -18.51 -15.03
C ASP A 127 -0.20 -18.71 -14.68
N LEU A 128 -0.86 -17.66 -14.24
CA LEU A 128 -2.28 -17.65 -13.95
C LEU A 128 -3.10 -17.15 -15.15
N PRO A 129 -4.34 -17.64 -15.33
CA PRO A 129 -5.27 -17.09 -16.30
C PRO A 129 -5.42 -15.57 -16.15
N VAL A 130 -5.67 -14.85 -17.25
CA VAL A 130 -5.67 -13.38 -17.33
C VAL A 130 -6.52 -12.72 -16.23
N GLY A 131 -7.61 -13.31 -15.78
CA GLY A 131 -8.46 -12.75 -14.71
C GLY A 131 -7.92 -12.91 -13.28
N PHE A 132 -6.88 -13.72 -13.05
CA PHE A 132 -6.35 -14.05 -11.72
C PHE A 132 -4.91 -13.59 -11.48
N GLN A 133 -4.32 -12.89 -12.42
CA GLN A 133 -2.93 -12.42 -12.33
C GLN A 133 -2.67 -11.48 -11.15
N TRP A 134 -3.70 -10.78 -10.65
CA TRP A 134 -3.64 -9.89 -9.50
C TRP A 134 -3.39 -10.61 -8.16
N LEU A 135 -3.59 -11.93 -8.11
CA LEU A 135 -3.36 -12.71 -6.89
C LEU A 135 -1.89 -12.94 -6.59
N ILE A 136 -1.12 -13.28 -7.59
CA ILE A 136 0.28 -13.73 -7.43
C ILE A 136 1.15 -13.06 -8.50
N GLU A 137 2.41 -12.88 -8.20
CA GLU A 137 3.40 -12.41 -9.15
C GLU A 137 3.50 -13.39 -10.34
N THR A 138 3.16 -12.93 -11.55
CA THR A 138 3.20 -13.72 -12.78
C THR A 138 4.27 -13.18 -13.73
N ARG A 139 4.70 -13.98 -14.72
CA ARG A 139 5.69 -13.57 -15.72
C ARG A 139 5.22 -12.41 -16.62
N VAL A 140 3.93 -12.19 -16.71
CA VAL A 140 3.29 -11.17 -17.58
C VAL A 140 3.32 -9.75 -17.00
N GLN A 141 3.93 -9.56 -15.84
CA GLN A 141 3.88 -8.31 -15.05
C GLN A 141 4.71 -7.15 -15.59
N HIS A 142 5.58 -7.40 -16.55
CA HIS A 142 6.51 -6.39 -17.06
C HIS A 142 5.85 -5.22 -17.81
N TYR A 143 4.51 -5.17 -17.84
CA TYR A 143 3.72 -4.21 -18.62
C TYR A 143 2.86 -3.27 -17.77
N SER A 144 3.23 -3.00 -16.52
CA SER A 144 2.52 -2.01 -15.68
C SER A 144 3.52 -1.17 -14.88
N VAL A 145 3.29 0.14 -14.81
CA VAL A 145 4.16 1.10 -14.08
C VAL A 145 4.17 0.84 -12.57
N ASP A 146 3.04 0.41 -12.00
CA ASP A 146 2.92 -0.06 -10.62
C ASP A 146 2.16 -1.38 -10.62
N TYR A 147 2.77 -2.41 -10.06
CA TYR A 147 2.13 -3.69 -9.88
C TYR A 147 2.38 -4.21 -8.47
N SER A 148 1.29 -4.46 -7.74
CA SER A 148 1.35 -4.88 -6.33
C SER A 148 0.40 -6.06 -6.10
N PRO A 149 0.77 -7.31 -6.46
CA PRO A 149 -0.08 -8.50 -6.33
C PRO A 149 -0.47 -8.74 -4.88
N VAL A 150 -1.59 -9.45 -4.65
CA VAL A 150 -2.05 -9.74 -3.29
C VAL A 150 -1.03 -10.57 -2.51
N VAL A 151 -0.41 -11.57 -3.14
CA VAL A 151 0.70 -12.32 -2.57
C VAL A 151 2.01 -11.69 -3.08
N PRO A 152 2.92 -11.24 -2.22
CA PRO A 152 3.06 -11.55 -0.78
C PRO A 152 2.38 -10.56 0.18
N TRP A 153 1.75 -9.50 -0.29
CA TRP A 153 1.35 -8.34 0.51
C TRP A 153 0.25 -8.63 1.53
N ILE A 154 -0.61 -9.63 1.31
CA ILE A 154 -1.62 -10.05 2.29
C ILE A 154 -0.98 -10.54 3.59
N PHE A 155 0.20 -11.16 3.53
CA PHE A 155 0.97 -11.53 4.72
C PHE A 155 1.40 -10.29 5.50
N VAL A 156 1.98 -9.29 4.84
CA VAL A 156 2.39 -8.03 5.49
C VAL A 156 1.19 -7.30 6.09
N PHE A 157 0.05 -7.30 5.40
CA PHE A 157 -1.20 -6.73 5.87
C PHE A 157 -1.70 -7.45 7.15
N SER A 158 -1.68 -8.78 7.16
CA SER A 158 -2.09 -9.59 8.32
C SER A 158 -1.12 -9.42 9.51
N CYS A 159 0.18 -9.22 9.27
CA CYS A 159 1.13 -8.84 10.32
C CYS A 159 0.74 -7.50 10.98
N GLY A 160 0.24 -6.53 10.22
CA GLY A 160 -0.28 -5.27 10.77
C GLY A 160 -1.50 -5.48 11.69
N ILE A 161 -2.44 -6.35 11.28
CA ILE A 161 -3.59 -6.75 12.11
C ILE A 161 -3.11 -7.40 13.42
N LEU A 162 -2.21 -8.38 13.30
CA LEU A 162 -1.65 -9.11 14.44
C LEU A 162 -0.93 -8.19 15.41
N PHE A 163 -0.09 -7.29 14.91
CA PHE A 163 0.62 -6.28 15.70
C PHE A 163 -0.35 -5.39 16.49
N SER A 164 -1.41 -4.90 15.85
CA SER A 164 -2.42 -4.07 16.49
C SER A 164 -3.17 -4.84 17.58
N LYS A 165 -3.53 -6.11 17.33
CA LYS A 165 -4.19 -6.98 18.32
C LYS A 165 -3.30 -7.27 19.51
N PHE A 166 -2.01 -7.55 19.27
CA PHE A 166 -1.03 -7.81 20.33
C PHE A 166 -0.84 -6.61 21.25
N ASN A 167 -0.72 -5.40 20.69
CA ASN A 167 -0.60 -4.17 21.47
C ASN A 167 -1.84 -3.91 22.35
N LEU A 168 -3.05 -4.22 21.84
CA LEU A 168 -4.27 -4.09 22.63
C LEU A 168 -4.32 -5.12 23.78
N ILE A 169 -3.85 -6.35 23.60
CA ILE A 169 -3.78 -7.37 24.65
C ILE A 169 -2.81 -6.98 25.74
N LEU A 170 -1.66 -6.42 25.37
CA LEU A 170 -0.65 -5.96 26.35
C LEU A 170 -1.04 -4.68 27.06
N ASN A 171 -2.22 -4.09 26.75
CA ASN A 171 -2.61 -2.76 27.25
C ASN A 171 -1.46 -1.74 27.11
N PHE A 172 -0.77 -1.80 25.97
CA PHE A 172 0.36 -0.92 25.72
C PHE A 172 -0.15 0.51 25.60
N SER A 173 -0.29 1.16 26.75
CA SER A 173 -0.50 2.61 26.80
C SER A 173 0.68 3.28 26.12
N ALA A 174 0.41 4.26 25.28
CA ALA A 174 1.50 5.05 24.71
C ALA A 174 2.40 5.53 25.84
N PRO A 175 3.74 5.37 25.73
CA PRO A 175 4.65 5.89 26.75
C PRO A 175 4.30 7.34 27.07
N SER A 176 4.39 7.75 28.34
CA SER A 176 4.13 9.14 28.77
C SER A 176 4.84 10.18 27.90
N PHE A 177 5.99 9.80 27.36
CA PHE A 177 6.74 10.57 26.37
C PHE A 177 5.93 10.84 25.08
N VAL A 178 5.19 9.86 24.55
CA VAL A 178 4.36 10.02 23.34
C VAL A 178 3.17 10.93 23.63
N GLU A 179 2.58 10.85 24.83
CA GLU A 179 1.53 11.77 25.26
C GLU A 179 2.05 13.21 25.37
N GLN A 180 3.23 13.40 25.95
CA GLN A 180 3.89 14.71 26.01
C GLN A 180 4.24 15.27 24.63
N MET A 181 4.64 14.40 23.69
CA MET A 181 4.92 14.81 22.31
C MET A 181 3.67 15.19 21.52
N ARG A 182 2.47 14.77 21.94
CA ARG A 182 1.22 15.04 21.25
C ARG A 182 0.94 16.53 21.04
N ASP A 183 1.40 17.36 21.98
CA ASP A 183 1.20 18.81 21.94
C ASP A 183 2.28 19.56 21.15
N ILE A 184 3.34 18.85 20.72
CA ILE A 184 4.36 19.44 19.87
C ILE A 184 3.76 19.72 18.49
N ILE A 185 3.92 20.96 18.00
CA ILE A 185 3.37 21.42 16.73
C ILE A 185 3.78 20.53 15.55
N LEU A 186 5.01 20.00 15.56
CA LEU A 186 5.50 19.07 14.56
C LEU A 186 4.69 17.76 14.51
N VAL A 187 4.41 17.17 15.69
CA VAL A 187 3.63 15.93 15.79
C VAL A 187 2.19 16.14 15.34
N ARG A 188 1.58 17.28 15.72
CA ARG A 188 0.24 17.66 15.25
C ARG A 188 0.21 17.84 13.74
N SER A 189 1.22 18.51 13.17
CA SER A 189 1.34 18.71 11.73
C SER A 189 1.51 17.38 10.99
N LEU A 190 2.36 16.49 11.47
CA LEU A 190 2.54 15.15 10.91
C LEU A 190 1.26 14.32 10.99
N ALA A 191 0.54 14.36 12.12
CA ALA A 191 -0.74 13.68 12.27
C ALA A 191 -1.80 14.24 11.30
N TYR A 192 -1.85 15.54 11.10
CA TYR A 192 -2.75 16.19 10.13
C TYR A 192 -2.44 15.76 8.70
N ILE A 193 -1.15 15.72 8.32
CA ILE A 193 -0.68 15.23 7.01
C ILE A 193 -1.03 13.75 6.84
N GLY A 194 -0.78 12.93 7.87
CA GLY A 194 -1.08 11.51 7.87
C GLY A 194 -2.57 11.21 7.65
N GLN A 195 -3.47 11.99 8.24
CA GLN A 195 -4.92 11.87 8.02
C GLN A 195 -5.34 12.15 6.57
N ARG A 196 -4.52 12.89 5.81
CA ARG A 196 -4.75 13.24 4.39
C ARG A 196 -3.84 12.47 3.43
N SER A 197 -3.16 11.44 3.92
CA SER A 197 -2.17 10.68 3.15
C SER A 197 -2.69 10.19 1.80
N LEU A 198 -3.95 9.77 1.71
CA LEU A 198 -4.56 9.34 0.45
C LEU A 198 -4.65 10.49 -0.57
N ALA A 199 -5.07 11.67 -0.15
CA ALA A 199 -5.16 12.85 -1.02
C ALA A 199 -3.76 13.27 -1.49
N ILE A 200 -2.79 13.29 -0.57
CA ILE A 200 -1.39 13.61 -0.89
C ILE A 200 -0.84 12.57 -1.88
N TYR A 201 -1.13 11.29 -1.66
CA TYR A 201 -0.75 10.22 -2.57
C TYR A 201 -1.34 10.37 -3.97
N LEU A 202 -2.59 10.84 -4.10
CA LEU A 202 -3.22 11.06 -5.39
C LEU A 202 -2.67 12.28 -6.14
N ILE A 203 -2.32 13.34 -5.41
CA ILE A 203 -1.96 14.64 -6.00
C ILE A 203 -0.47 14.75 -6.29
N HIS A 204 0.41 14.11 -5.49
CA HIS A 204 1.86 14.33 -5.58
C HIS A 204 2.44 13.95 -6.94
N GLN A 205 2.02 12.80 -7.51
CA GLN A 205 2.56 12.34 -8.79
C GLN A 205 2.13 13.21 -9.98
N PRO A 206 0.83 13.55 -10.17
CA PRO A 206 0.43 14.51 -11.19
C PRO A 206 1.15 15.86 -11.06
N LEU A 207 1.32 16.36 -9.82
CA LEU A 207 1.99 17.63 -9.58
C LEU A 207 3.46 17.60 -10.00
N MET A 208 4.19 16.54 -9.63
CA MET A 208 5.58 16.36 -10.03
C MET A 208 5.72 16.23 -11.55
N PHE A 209 4.88 15.40 -12.17
CA PHE A 209 4.89 15.20 -13.61
C PHE A 209 4.63 16.50 -14.38
N LEU A 210 3.66 17.29 -13.93
CA LEU A 210 3.36 18.60 -14.49
C LEU A 210 4.53 19.59 -14.34
N SER A 211 5.21 19.55 -13.20
CA SER A 211 6.37 20.40 -12.92
C SER A 211 7.54 20.09 -13.87
N PHE A 212 7.82 18.81 -14.13
CA PHE A 212 8.84 18.39 -15.10
C PHE A 212 8.49 18.80 -16.53
N HIS A 213 7.23 18.64 -16.95
CA HIS A 213 6.79 19.10 -18.27
C HIS A 213 6.92 20.62 -18.42
N ALA A 214 6.50 21.37 -17.41
CA ALA A 214 6.64 22.83 -17.42
C ALA A 214 8.11 23.26 -17.49
N TYR A 215 9.00 22.60 -16.75
CA TYR A 215 10.44 22.85 -16.81
C TYR A 215 11.00 22.60 -18.20
N LEU A 216 10.69 21.46 -18.82
CA LEU A 216 11.17 21.12 -20.17
C LEU A 216 10.59 22.01 -21.28
N TYR A 217 9.43 22.60 -21.06
CA TYR A 217 8.83 23.54 -22.00
C TYR A 217 9.47 24.94 -21.95
N LEU A 218 10.01 25.31 -20.77
CA LEU A 218 10.61 26.62 -20.53
C LEU A 218 12.12 26.68 -20.81
N THR A 219 12.77 25.52 -20.97
CA THR A 219 14.22 25.37 -21.24
C THR A 219 14.47 24.87 -22.65
#